data_49fbbdf5249f73aa02aa4fb319592d60
#
_entry.id   49fbbdf5249f73aa02aa4fb319592d60
#
_cell.length_a   1.000
_cell.length_b   1.000
_cell.length_c   1.000
_cell.angle_alpha   90.00
_cell.angle_beta   90.00
_cell.angle_gamma   90.00
#
_symmetry.space_group_name_H-M   'P 1'
#
loop_
_entity.id
_entity.type
_entity.pdbx_description
1 polymer ?
#
loop_
_entity_poly.entity_id
_entity_poly.type
_entity_poly.pdbx_seq_one_letter_code
_entity_poly.pdbx_strand_id
1 'polypeptide(L)'
;MLSLLTFSRPGWSYQWSKIQQKKGVNDQRRGQLYARAYRDIMIAVRNGGSADPEKNIALLNVLKKARADGVPKTNIESALQKAVGGKDGGGQLATYEVLAHGSVGLIIECLTDNGNRTLHQIREILNEHNARFATVMFMFRHRGRVRVALNRQDVENGGVDKLFDEVLAVGAEDFDQIPGAGEGVEVEIMCAPSTLGKITDAVARSGFSQGLLSSELVYAQAEDAVEDEEMGSKVRELVNELEENESTLRVWTTVDS
;
A
#
# COMPACT_ATOMS: atom_id res chain seq x y z
N MET A 1 49.55 -47.02 -26.86
CA MET A 1 49.05 -45.64 -26.93
C MET A 1 47.57 -45.68 -26.67
N LEU A 2 47.17 -45.39 -25.41
CA LEU A 2 45.76 -45.30 -24.94
C LEU A 2 45.39 -43.84 -24.88
N SER A 3 44.46 -43.44 -25.75
CA SER A 3 43.87 -42.11 -25.78
C SER A 3 42.77 -42.00 -24.73
N LEU A 4 42.99 -41.14 -23.75
CA LEU A 4 42.01 -40.77 -22.73
C LEU A 4 41.04 -39.75 -23.33
N LEU A 5 39.82 -40.16 -23.66
CA LEU A 5 38.70 -39.31 -23.98
C LEU A 5 38.15 -38.68 -22.70
N THR A 6 38.44 -37.40 -22.47
CA THR A 6 37.80 -36.58 -21.42
C THR A 6 36.38 -36.20 -21.85
N PHE A 7 35.40 -36.84 -21.23
CA PHE A 7 33.99 -36.49 -21.36
C PHE A 7 33.71 -35.22 -20.54
N SER A 8 33.73 -34.07 -21.19
CA SER A 8 33.22 -32.82 -20.64
C SER A 8 31.68 -32.88 -20.67
N ARG A 9 31.03 -32.81 -19.51
CA ARG A 9 29.59 -32.70 -19.36
C ARG A 9 29.16 -31.20 -19.33
N PRO A 10 28.68 -30.58 -20.39
CA PRO A 10 28.21 -29.18 -20.38
C PRO A 10 26.69 -29.09 -20.20
N GLY A 11 26.14 -29.60 -19.14
CA GLY A 11 24.69 -29.54 -18.93
C GLY A 11 24.25 -29.02 -17.57
N TRP A 12 25.09 -29.11 -16.56
CA TRP A 12 24.68 -28.83 -15.18
C TRP A 12 24.76 -27.34 -14.80
N SER A 13 25.69 -26.58 -15.35
CA SER A 13 25.83 -25.15 -15.02
C SER A 13 24.70 -24.31 -15.56
N TYR A 14 24.16 -24.63 -16.74
CA TYR A 14 23.07 -23.86 -17.36
C TYR A 14 21.71 -24.09 -16.69
N GLN A 15 21.43 -25.27 -16.19
CA GLN A 15 20.22 -25.53 -15.41
C GLN A 15 20.25 -24.89 -14.04
N TRP A 16 21.42 -24.88 -13.38
CA TRP A 16 21.62 -24.23 -12.07
C TRP A 16 21.41 -22.72 -12.15
N SER A 17 21.93 -22.05 -13.17
CA SER A 17 21.73 -20.60 -13.34
C SER A 17 20.27 -20.22 -13.56
N LYS A 18 19.53 -21.02 -14.36
CA LYS A 18 18.07 -20.81 -14.55
C LYS A 18 17.26 -21.05 -13.25
N ILE A 19 17.65 -22.04 -12.46
CA ILE A 19 17.00 -22.32 -11.15
C ILE A 19 17.31 -21.22 -10.16
N GLN A 20 18.56 -20.74 -10.11
CA GLN A 20 18.93 -19.60 -9.25
C GLN A 20 18.21 -18.30 -9.65
N GLN A 21 18.10 -17.99 -10.95
CA GLN A 21 17.37 -16.82 -11.42
C GLN A 21 15.87 -16.91 -11.07
N LYS A 22 15.22 -18.06 -11.31
CA LYS A 22 13.82 -18.27 -10.93
C LYS A 22 13.60 -18.21 -9.42
N LYS A 23 14.52 -18.73 -8.63
CA LYS A 23 14.45 -18.67 -7.18
C LYS A 23 14.64 -17.25 -6.68
N GLY A 24 15.62 -16.48 -7.21
CA GLY A 24 15.86 -15.10 -6.86
C GLY A 24 14.64 -14.19 -7.13
N VAL A 25 14.02 -14.31 -8.32
CA VAL A 25 12.81 -13.56 -8.66
C VAL A 25 11.62 -13.93 -7.74
N ASN A 26 11.48 -15.20 -7.39
CA ASN A 26 10.39 -15.63 -6.51
C ASN A 26 10.63 -15.20 -5.06
N ASP A 27 11.86 -15.24 -4.60
CA ASP A 27 12.23 -14.79 -3.25
C ASP A 27 12.07 -13.26 -3.12
N GLN A 28 12.41 -12.49 -4.15
CA GLN A 28 12.18 -11.04 -4.21
C GLN A 28 10.68 -10.70 -4.17
N ARG A 29 9.86 -11.37 -4.98
CA ARG A 29 8.39 -11.19 -4.95
C ARG A 29 7.78 -11.51 -3.59
N ARG A 30 8.26 -12.56 -2.93
CA ARG A 30 7.83 -12.90 -1.56
C ARG A 30 8.27 -11.83 -0.55
N GLY A 31 9.49 -11.32 -0.68
CA GLY A 31 10.00 -10.23 0.15
C GLY A 31 9.11 -8.98 0.05
N GLN A 32 8.79 -8.55 -1.16
CA GLN A 32 7.90 -7.42 -1.42
C GLN A 32 6.49 -7.65 -0.85
N LEU A 33 5.93 -8.86 -1.05
CA LEU A 33 4.64 -9.23 -0.48
C LEU A 33 4.62 -9.14 1.05
N TYR A 34 5.66 -9.65 1.71
CA TYR A 34 5.75 -9.62 3.17
C TYR A 34 5.96 -8.21 3.71
N ALA A 35 6.78 -7.39 3.02
CA ALA A 35 6.98 -5.98 3.35
C ALA A 35 5.67 -5.19 3.21
N ARG A 36 4.91 -5.43 2.12
CA ARG A 36 3.60 -4.82 1.93
C ARG A 36 2.61 -5.21 3.04
N ALA A 37 2.49 -6.50 3.34
CA ALA A 37 1.61 -6.97 4.41
C ALA A 37 1.99 -6.39 5.78
N TYR A 38 3.29 -6.28 6.06
CA TYR A 38 3.79 -5.62 7.27
C TYR A 38 3.32 -4.16 7.35
N ARG A 39 3.50 -3.39 6.27
CA ARG A 39 3.05 -1.99 6.20
C ARG A 39 1.54 -1.86 6.40
N ASP A 40 0.76 -2.67 5.68
CA ASP A 40 -0.70 -2.64 5.77
C ASP A 40 -1.21 -2.94 7.18
N ILE A 41 -0.58 -3.90 7.89
CA ILE A 41 -0.89 -4.21 9.29
C ILE A 41 -0.56 -3.02 10.20
N MET A 42 0.62 -2.42 10.05
CA MET A 42 1.05 -1.26 10.85
C MET A 42 0.08 -0.09 10.68
N ILE A 43 -0.30 0.21 9.44
CA ILE A 43 -1.24 1.29 9.11
C ILE A 43 -2.63 0.99 9.68
N ALA A 44 -3.14 -0.24 9.51
CA ALA A 44 -4.45 -0.62 10.00
C ALA A 44 -4.57 -0.55 11.52
N VAL A 45 -3.56 -1.01 12.26
CA VAL A 45 -3.51 -0.90 13.73
C VAL A 45 -3.49 0.55 14.16
N ARG A 46 -2.70 1.38 13.47
CA ARG A 46 -2.57 2.79 13.80
C ARG A 46 -3.85 3.58 13.57
N ASN A 47 -4.44 3.44 12.38
CA ASN A 47 -5.64 4.18 12.00
C ASN A 47 -6.87 3.72 12.80
N GLY A 48 -6.97 2.41 13.08
CA GLY A 48 -8.05 1.85 13.87
C GLY A 48 -7.84 1.93 15.38
N GLY A 49 -6.67 2.39 15.86
CA GLY A 49 -6.36 2.57 17.28
C GLY A 49 -6.31 1.27 18.11
N SER A 50 -6.47 0.10 17.49
CA SER A 50 -6.48 -1.19 18.16
C SER A 50 -5.79 -2.28 17.32
N ALA A 51 -4.97 -3.09 17.97
CA ALA A 51 -4.39 -4.29 17.37
C ALA A 51 -5.29 -5.54 17.55
N ASP A 52 -6.46 -5.37 18.14
CA ASP A 52 -7.47 -6.41 18.28
C ASP A 52 -8.36 -6.43 17.02
N PRO A 53 -8.33 -7.51 16.22
CA PRO A 53 -9.13 -7.60 15.00
C PRO A 53 -10.65 -7.55 15.26
N GLU A 54 -11.12 -7.89 16.46
CA GLU A 54 -12.53 -7.81 16.82
C GLU A 54 -12.99 -6.35 17.00
N LYS A 55 -12.07 -5.45 17.31
CA LYS A 55 -12.31 -4.01 17.52
C LYS A 55 -11.86 -3.15 16.36
N ASN A 56 -11.19 -3.75 15.34
CA ASN A 56 -10.62 -3.04 14.21
C ASN A 56 -10.92 -3.81 12.92
N ILE A 57 -12.02 -3.44 12.26
CA ILE A 57 -12.48 -4.10 11.03
C ILE A 57 -11.45 -3.94 9.90
N ALA A 58 -10.78 -2.79 9.79
CA ALA A 58 -9.74 -2.59 8.80
C ALA A 58 -8.58 -3.58 8.99
N LEU A 59 -8.14 -3.77 10.24
CA LEU A 59 -7.12 -4.75 10.58
C LEU A 59 -7.59 -6.19 10.27
N LEU A 60 -8.84 -6.53 10.59
CA LEU A 60 -9.40 -7.85 10.29
C LEU A 60 -9.29 -8.18 8.80
N ASN A 61 -9.62 -7.22 7.94
CA ASN A 61 -9.57 -7.38 6.48
C ASN A 61 -8.12 -7.49 5.98
N VAL A 62 -7.22 -6.65 6.47
CA VAL A 62 -5.79 -6.74 6.17
C VAL A 62 -5.22 -8.12 6.56
N LEU A 63 -5.58 -8.63 7.72
CA LEU A 63 -5.13 -9.95 8.18
C LEU A 63 -5.70 -11.09 7.32
N LYS A 64 -6.97 -10.99 6.89
CA LYS A 64 -7.57 -11.96 5.96
C LYS A 64 -6.85 -11.95 4.64
N LYS A 65 -6.58 -10.77 4.07
CA LYS A 65 -5.84 -10.61 2.82
C LYS A 65 -4.42 -11.17 2.93
N ALA A 66 -3.65 -10.79 3.95
CA ALA A 66 -2.30 -11.29 4.16
C ALA A 66 -2.24 -12.82 4.23
N ARG A 67 -3.22 -13.47 4.88
CA ARG A 67 -3.33 -14.94 4.92
C ARG A 67 -3.66 -15.53 3.55
N ALA A 68 -4.59 -14.93 2.80
CA ALA A 68 -4.95 -15.37 1.45
C ALA A 68 -3.76 -15.25 0.49
N ASP A 69 -2.96 -14.21 0.62
CA ASP A 69 -1.75 -13.96 -0.15
C ASP A 69 -0.56 -14.87 0.27
N GLY A 70 -0.75 -15.71 1.29
CA GLY A 70 0.24 -16.70 1.73
C GLY A 70 1.36 -16.12 2.62
N VAL A 71 1.13 -15.00 3.30
CA VAL A 71 2.08 -14.44 4.28
C VAL A 71 2.16 -15.39 5.49
N PRO A 72 3.36 -15.82 5.92
CA PRO A 72 3.52 -16.69 7.07
C PRO A 72 2.94 -16.08 8.35
N LYS A 73 2.33 -16.92 9.16
CA LYS A 73 1.73 -16.52 10.44
C LYS A 73 2.73 -15.81 11.36
N THR A 74 3.98 -16.26 11.37
CA THR A 74 5.06 -15.65 12.15
C THR A 74 5.35 -14.20 11.76
N ASN A 75 5.26 -13.87 10.46
CA ASN A 75 5.47 -12.51 9.96
C ASN A 75 4.30 -11.62 10.35
N ILE A 76 3.07 -12.14 10.28
CA ILE A 76 1.86 -11.42 10.71
C ILE A 76 1.93 -11.13 12.22
N GLU A 77 2.26 -12.11 13.05
CA GLU A 77 2.39 -11.95 14.50
C GLU A 77 3.51 -10.96 14.87
N SER A 78 4.64 -11.02 14.19
CA SER A 78 5.73 -10.06 14.37
C SER A 78 5.31 -8.63 14.03
N ALA A 79 4.56 -8.45 12.94
CA ALA A 79 4.01 -7.14 12.55
C ALA A 79 3.04 -6.60 13.61
N LEU A 80 2.12 -7.44 14.11
CA LEU A 80 1.18 -7.07 15.16
C LEU A 80 1.89 -6.69 16.47
N GLN A 81 2.90 -7.46 16.88
CA GLN A 81 3.69 -7.15 18.07
C GLN A 81 4.40 -5.80 17.95
N LYS A 82 5.01 -5.53 16.81
CA LYS A 82 5.67 -4.24 16.55
C LYS A 82 4.65 -3.08 16.52
N ALA A 83 3.45 -3.31 15.98
CA ALA A 83 2.39 -2.30 15.95
C ALA A 83 1.86 -1.94 17.35
N VAL A 84 1.82 -2.91 18.27
CA VAL A 84 1.38 -2.71 19.67
C VAL A 84 2.47 -2.08 20.53
N GLY A 85 3.74 -2.36 20.24
CA GLY A 85 4.90 -1.98 21.05
C GLY A 85 5.25 -0.49 21.07
N GLY A 86 4.25 0.39 20.87
CA GLY A 86 4.41 1.85 20.89
C GLY A 86 5.05 2.37 22.17
N LYS A 87 6.01 3.21 22.04
CA LYS A 87 6.89 4.04 22.85
C LYS A 87 8.30 3.52 23.10
N ASP A 88 8.53 2.21 23.24
CA ASP A 88 9.89 1.69 23.51
C ASP A 88 10.45 0.72 22.45
N GLY A 89 9.71 0.43 21.38
CA GLY A 89 10.17 -0.51 20.33
C GLY A 89 9.51 -0.35 18.96
N GLY A 90 8.52 0.53 18.80
CA GLY A 90 7.70 0.62 17.58
C GLY A 90 8.12 1.68 16.56
N GLY A 91 9.19 2.42 16.78
CA GLY A 91 9.62 3.51 15.90
C GLY A 91 8.74 4.78 16.02
N GLN A 92 9.24 5.88 15.49
CA GLN A 92 8.52 7.15 15.34
C GLN A 92 8.04 7.30 13.90
N LEU A 93 6.85 7.85 13.71
CA LEU A 93 6.44 8.30 12.39
C LEU A 93 7.21 9.55 12.00
N ALA A 94 7.73 9.51 10.80
CA ALA A 94 8.30 10.64 10.13
C ALA A 94 7.62 10.81 8.77
N THR A 95 7.26 12.03 8.43
CA THR A 95 6.71 12.38 7.12
C THR A 95 7.74 13.25 6.41
N TYR A 96 8.11 12.86 5.21
CA TYR A 96 9.05 13.59 4.36
C TYR A 96 8.32 14.12 3.14
N GLU A 97 8.57 15.38 2.82
CA GLU A 97 8.02 16.06 1.66
C GLU A 97 9.09 16.17 0.57
N VAL A 98 8.75 15.77 -0.64
CA VAL A 98 9.68 15.63 -1.75
C VAL A 98 9.08 16.21 -3.03
N LEU A 99 9.90 16.92 -3.80
CA LEU A 99 9.61 17.37 -5.15
C LEU A 99 10.48 16.57 -6.12
N ALA A 100 9.87 15.84 -7.03
CA ALA A 100 10.51 15.08 -8.08
C ALA A 100 10.31 15.75 -9.45
N HIS A 101 11.33 15.68 -10.29
CA HIS A 101 11.33 16.19 -11.67
C HIS A 101 10.86 17.66 -11.81
N GLY A 102 10.89 18.43 -10.73
CA GLY A 102 10.54 19.85 -10.70
C GLY A 102 9.04 20.17 -10.56
N SER A 103 8.14 19.21 -10.72
CA SER A 103 6.68 19.43 -10.70
C SER A 103 5.88 18.41 -9.90
N VAL A 104 6.42 17.22 -9.63
CA VAL A 104 5.67 16.15 -8.95
C VAL A 104 5.95 16.18 -7.46
N GLY A 105 4.90 16.40 -6.65
CA GLY A 105 4.97 16.30 -5.20
C GLY A 105 4.87 14.84 -4.75
N LEU A 106 5.68 14.48 -3.73
CA LEU A 106 5.57 13.21 -3.04
C LEU A 106 5.54 13.44 -1.54
N ILE A 107 4.70 12.68 -0.84
CA ILE A 107 4.71 12.58 0.63
C ILE A 107 5.11 11.15 0.97
N ILE A 108 6.17 11.01 1.77
CA ILE A 108 6.72 9.71 2.19
C ILE A 108 6.45 9.56 3.68
N GLU A 109 5.62 8.61 4.06
CA GLU A 109 5.38 8.25 5.46
C GLU A 109 6.31 7.10 5.86
N CYS A 110 7.10 7.30 6.89
CA CYS A 110 8.05 6.33 7.40
C CYS A 110 7.79 5.99 8.87
N LEU A 111 8.04 4.75 9.24
CA LEU A 111 8.14 4.32 10.61
C LEU A 111 9.60 3.98 10.91
N THR A 112 10.24 4.73 11.78
CA THR A 112 11.68 4.60 12.02
C THR A 112 12.04 4.70 13.50
N ASP A 113 13.00 3.91 13.92
CA ASP A 113 13.69 4.01 15.21
C ASP A 113 14.83 5.05 15.18
N ASN A 114 15.30 5.43 13.96
CA ASN A 114 16.39 6.37 13.75
C ASN A 114 16.12 7.28 12.53
N GLY A 115 15.52 8.45 12.77
CA GLY A 115 15.16 9.41 11.72
C GLY A 115 16.35 9.87 10.88
N ASN A 116 17.55 10.00 11.45
CA ASN A 116 18.74 10.42 10.71
C ASN A 116 19.18 9.35 9.69
N ARG A 117 19.14 8.07 10.09
CA ARG A 117 19.44 6.96 9.19
C ARG A 117 18.44 6.92 8.04
N THR A 118 17.15 6.99 8.33
CA THR A 118 16.09 6.97 7.33
C THR A 118 16.19 8.18 6.40
N LEU A 119 16.42 9.38 6.92
CA LEU A 119 16.64 10.58 6.12
C LEU A 119 17.80 10.43 5.13
N HIS A 120 18.89 9.78 5.57
CA HIS A 120 20.06 9.54 4.71
C HIS A 120 19.73 8.55 3.60
N GLN A 121 19.08 7.43 3.92
CA GLN A 121 18.66 6.42 2.96
C GLN A 121 17.70 6.99 1.91
N ILE A 122 16.68 7.75 2.34
CA ILE A 122 15.76 8.41 1.42
C ILE A 122 16.52 9.39 0.51
N ARG A 123 17.45 10.18 1.06
CA ARG A 123 18.25 11.14 0.26
C ARG A 123 19.07 10.45 -0.82
N GLU A 124 19.65 9.28 -0.56
CA GLU A 124 20.37 8.50 -1.56
C GLU A 124 19.45 8.14 -2.72
N ILE A 125 18.27 7.57 -2.44
CA ILE A 125 17.27 7.25 -3.47
C ILE A 125 16.85 8.50 -4.28
N LEU A 126 16.54 9.61 -3.60
CA LEU A 126 16.11 10.83 -4.24
C LEU A 126 17.16 11.39 -5.21
N ASN A 127 18.46 11.31 -4.86
CA ASN A 127 19.54 11.80 -5.69
C ASN A 127 19.64 11.03 -7.02
N GLU A 128 19.32 9.74 -7.03
CA GLU A 128 19.34 8.91 -8.24
C GLU A 128 18.17 9.22 -9.19
N HIS A 129 17.06 9.76 -8.65
CA HIS A 129 15.82 10.01 -9.39
C HIS A 129 15.50 11.49 -9.65
N ASN A 130 16.49 12.37 -9.63
CA ASN A 130 16.28 13.81 -9.83
C ASN A 130 15.15 14.37 -8.94
N ALA A 131 15.16 13.97 -7.67
CA ALA A 131 14.22 14.39 -6.65
C ALA A 131 14.94 15.03 -5.46
N ARG A 132 14.23 15.87 -4.70
CA ARG A 132 14.80 16.57 -3.55
C ARG A 132 13.75 16.81 -2.48
N PHE A 133 14.20 16.96 -1.24
CA PHE A 133 13.32 17.46 -0.18
C PHE A 133 12.87 18.89 -0.49
N ALA A 134 11.57 19.11 -0.44
CA ALA A 134 10.93 20.43 -0.64
C ALA A 134 9.53 20.39 -0.02
N THR A 135 9.03 21.54 0.41
CA THR A 135 7.66 21.66 0.92
C THR A 135 6.66 21.48 -0.22
N VAL A 136 5.86 20.43 -0.18
CA VAL A 136 4.85 20.07 -1.18
C VAL A 136 3.48 19.76 -0.58
N MET A 137 3.31 19.88 0.74
CA MET A 137 2.04 19.57 1.42
C MET A 137 0.86 20.34 0.84
N PHE A 138 1.07 21.55 0.32
CA PHE A 138 0.04 22.38 -0.34
C PHE A 138 -0.51 21.75 -1.62
N MET A 139 0.22 20.82 -2.25
CA MET A 139 -0.20 20.09 -3.45
C MET A 139 -1.14 18.93 -3.10
N PHE A 140 -1.38 18.67 -1.82
CA PHE A 140 -2.19 17.56 -1.34
C PHE A 140 -3.34 18.04 -0.46
N ARG A 141 -4.41 17.25 -0.44
CA ARG A 141 -5.50 17.36 0.52
C ARG A 141 -5.54 16.10 1.38
N HIS A 142 -5.53 16.28 2.68
CA HIS A 142 -5.69 15.16 3.63
C HIS A 142 -7.16 14.76 3.69
N ARG A 143 -7.50 13.54 3.28
CA ARG A 143 -8.87 13.02 3.17
C ARG A 143 -8.99 11.64 3.79
N GLY A 144 -10.21 11.25 4.13
CA GLY A 144 -10.56 9.88 4.42
C GLY A 144 -10.92 9.15 3.12
N ARG A 145 -10.46 7.92 2.96
CA ARG A 145 -10.77 7.02 1.84
C ARG A 145 -11.30 5.71 2.37
N VAL A 146 -12.48 5.30 1.89
CA VAL A 146 -13.07 4.00 2.19
C VAL A 146 -13.29 3.25 0.89
N ARG A 147 -12.78 2.01 0.78
CA ARG A 147 -12.99 1.15 -0.37
C ARG A 147 -13.86 -0.03 0.02
N VAL A 148 -14.85 -0.30 -0.82
CA VAL A 148 -15.87 -1.33 -0.61
C VAL A 148 -15.94 -2.21 -1.84
N ALA A 149 -15.97 -3.54 -1.67
CA ALA A 149 -16.24 -4.46 -2.75
C ALA A 149 -17.70 -4.92 -2.72
N LEU A 150 -18.38 -4.77 -3.84
CA LEU A 150 -19.69 -5.31 -4.08
C LEU A 150 -19.57 -6.46 -5.10
N ASN A 151 -20.22 -7.59 -4.82
CA ASN A 151 -20.31 -8.65 -5.79
C ASN A 151 -21.42 -8.35 -6.83
N ARG A 152 -21.50 -9.17 -7.86
CA ARG A 152 -22.50 -9.01 -8.92
C ARG A 152 -23.93 -8.99 -8.38
N GLN A 153 -24.27 -9.84 -7.43
CA GLN A 153 -25.61 -9.89 -6.82
C GLN A 153 -25.95 -8.59 -6.08
N ASP A 154 -24.99 -8.04 -5.34
CA ASP A 154 -25.17 -6.76 -4.64
C ASP A 154 -25.43 -5.64 -5.65
N VAL A 155 -24.71 -5.62 -6.77
CA VAL A 155 -24.90 -4.63 -7.86
C VAL A 155 -26.26 -4.78 -8.52
N GLU A 156 -26.64 -6.00 -8.93
CA GLU A 156 -27.93 -6.29 -9.57
C GLU A 156 -29.14 -5.95 -8.67
N ASN A 157 -28.97 -6.03 -7.35
CA ASN A 157 -29.98 -5.66 -6.36
C ASN A 157 -30.00 -4.16 -6.00
N GLY A 158 -29.30 -3.31 -6.76
CA GLY A 158 -29.22 -1.86 -6.50
C GLY A 158 -28.38 -1.51 -5.25
N GLY A 159 -27.39 -2.37 -4.91
CA GLY A 159 -26.53 -2.15 -3.75
C GLY A 159 -25.69 -0.90 -3.85
N VAL A 160 -25.28 -0.52 -5.08
CA VAL A 160 -24.50 0.71 -5.30
C VAL A 160 -25.31 1.95 -4.92
N ASP A 161 -26.57 2.04 -5.37
CA ASP A 161 -27.45 3.18 -5.06
C ASP A 161 -27.74 3.27 -3.56
N LYS A 162 -28.00 2.12 -2.92
CA LYS A 162 -28.22 2.04 -1.46
C LYS A 162 -26.97 2.49 -0.69
N LEU A 163 -25.79 2.01 -1.10
CA LEU A 163 -24.55 2.43 -0.50
C LEU A 163 -24.33 3.93 -0.65
N PHE A 164 -24.60 4.47 -1.84
CA PHE A 164 -24.47 5.90 -2.12
C PHE A 164 -25.35 6.74 -1.19
N ASP A 165 -26.63 6.39 -1.08
CA ASP A 165 -27.57 7.10 -0.20
C ASP A 165 -27.13 7.05 1.28
N GLU A 166 -26.69 5.89 1.75
CA GLU A 166 -26.22 5.70 3.14
C GLU A 166 -24.96 6.54 3.44
N VAL A 167 -23.96 6.51 2.55
CA VAL A 167 -22.68 7.21 2.79
C VAL A 167 -22.84 8.72 2.59
N LEU A 168 -23.69 9.16 1.68
CA LEU A 168 -23.99 10.57 1.48
C LEU A 168 -24.66 11.17 2.72
N ALA A 169 -25.59 10.44 3.35
CA ALA A 169 -26.27 10.87 4.58
C ALA A 169 -25.30 11.08 5.76
N VAL A 170 -24.15 10.41 5.78
CA VAL A 170 -23.16 10.53 6.86
C VAL A 170 -21.95 11.42 6.50
N GLY A 171 -21.93 12.00 5.29
CA GLY A 171 -20.97 13.03 4.90
C GLY A 171 -19.88 12.56 3.94
N ALA A 172 -20.19 11.63 3.03
CA ALA A 172 -19.34 11.37 1.87
C ALA A 172 -19.28 12.60 0.97
N GLU A 173 -18.10 12.90 0.43
CA GLU A 173 -17.85 14.07 -0.43
C GLU A 173 -17.69 13.69 -1.89
N ASP A 174 -17.18 12.46 -2.12
CA ASP A 174 -16.94 11.94 -3.46
C ASP A 174 -17.15 10.42 -3.50
N PHE A 175 -17.49 9.88 -4.67
CA PHE A 175 -17.90 8.49 -4.83
C PHE A 175 -17.57 8.01 -6.24
N ASP A 176 -16.59 7.10 -6.34
CA ASP A 176 -16.16 6.55 -7.61
C ASP A 176 -16.37 5.04 -7.68
N GLN A 177 -16.77 4.55 -8.85
CA GLN A 177 -16.84 3.13 -9.15
C GLN A 177 -15.62 2.70 -9.95
N ILE A 178 -14.90 1.73 -9.43
CA ILE A 178 -13.71 1.16 -10.05
C ILE A 178 -14.02 -0.28 -10.44
N PRO A 179 -13.54 -0.78 -11.59
CA PRO A 179 -13.68 -2.20 -11.93
C PRO A 179 -13.08 -3.07 -10.83
N GLY A 180 -13.91 -3.93 -10.25
CA GLY A 180 -13.48 -4.85 -9.19
C GLY A 180 -12.84 -6.13 -9.75
N ALA A 181 -12.32 -6.96 -8.85
CA ALA A 181 -11.83 -8.28 -9.21
C ALA A 181 -13.00 -9.18 -9.66
N GLY A 182 -12.93 -9.70 -10.89
CA GLY A 182 -13.97 -10.53 -11.48
C GLY A 182 -15.18 -9.75 -12.00
N GLU A 183 -16.40 -10.23 -11.72
CA GLU A 183 -17.66 -9.58 -12.15
C GLU A 183 -18.22 -8.57 -11.10
N GLY A 184 -17.45 -8.24 -10.08
CA GLY A 184 -17.83 -7.28 -9.03
C GLY A 184 -17.41 -5.86 -9.35
N VAL A 185 -17.86 -4.93 -8.49
CA VAL A 185 -17.51 -3.51 -8.54
C VAL A 185 -16.82 -3.14 -7.23
N GLU A 186 -15.73 -2.40 -7.32
CA GLU A 186 -15.17 -1.71 -6.18
C GLU A 186 -15.68 -0.27 -6.18
N VAL A 187 -16.00 0.21 -4.99
CA VAL A 187 -16.44 1.59 -4.78
C VAL A 187 -15.42 2.28 -3.90
N GLU A 188 -14.94 3.41 -4.33
CA GLU A 188 -14.09 4.31 -3.57
C GLU A 188 -14.92 5.51 -3.09
N ILE A 189 -14.87 5.77 -1.79
CA ILE A 189 -15.62 6.84 -1.12
C ILE A 189 -14.61 7.78 -0.47
N MET A 190 -14.65 9.05 -0.85
CA MET A 190 -13.82 10.09 -0.26
C MET A 190 -14.61 10.96 0.70
N CYS A 191 -13.97 11.36 1.79
CA CYS A 191 -14.63 12.17 2.84
C CYS A 191 -13.64 13.05 3.60
N ALA A 192 -14.15 13.94 4.43
CA ALA A 192 -13.32 14.64 5.41
C ALA A 192 -12.68 13.63 6.42
N PRO A 193 -11.46 13.88 6.90
CA PRO A 193 -10.81 13.01 7.89
C PRO A 193 -11.65 12.73 9.13
N SER A 194 -12.43 13.72 9.58
CA SER A 194 -13.28 13.62 10.77
C SER A 194 -14.52 12.72 10.58
N THR A 195 -14.93 12.46 9.34
CA THR A 195 -16.11 11.63 9.01
C THR A 195 -15.75 10.20 8.64
N LEU A 196 -14.46 9.89 8.47
CA LEU A 196 -13.98 8.57 8.07
C LEU A 196 -14.56 7.43 8.91
N GLY A 197 -14.55 7.56 10.24
CA GLY A 197 -15.11 6.54 11.14
C GLY A 197 -16.61 6.32 10.91
N LYS A 198 -17.40 7.39 10.70
CA LYS A 198 -18.85 7.28 10.47
C LYS A 198 -19.17 6.56 9.16
N ILE A 199 -18.40 6.85 8.09
CA ILE A 199 -18.56 6.18 6.79
C ILE A 199 -18.16 4.72 6.91
N THR A 200 -17.04 4.42 7.59
CA THR A 200 -16.62 3.05 7.84
C THR A 200 -17.68 2.24 8.57
N ASP A 201 -18.30 2.81 9.61
CA ASP A 201 -19.38 2.18 10.36
C ASP A 201 -20.65 2.01 9.51
N ALA A 202 -20.99 2.95 8.65
CA ALA A 202 -22.13 2.84 7.74
C ALA A 202 -21.92 1.69 6.75
N VAL A 203 -20.76 1.64 6.10
CA VAL A 203 -20.37 0.54 5.20
C VAL A 203 -20.38 -0.81 5.91
N ALA A 204 -19.86 -0.90 7.12
CA ALA A 204 -19.84 -2.16 7.89
C ALA A 204 -21.26 -2.67 8.22
N ARG A 205 -22.23 -1.77 8.38
CA ARG A 205 -23.64 -2.11 8.66
C ARG A 205 -24.45 -2.43 7.42
N SER A 206 -24.03 -2.01 6.24
CA SER A 206 -24.76 -2.22 4.98
C SER A 206 -24.92 -3.70 4.59
N GLY A 207 -24.09 -4.60 5.15
CA GLY A 207 -24.24 -6.04 5.01
C GLY A 207 -23.81 -6.59 3.64
N PHE A 208 -23.07 -5.84 2.84
CA PHE A 208 -22.55 -6.33 1.56
C PHE A 208 -21.63 -7.55 1.73
N SER A 209 -21.76 -8.52 0.84
CA SER A 209 -21.16 -9.85 1.00
C SER A 209 -19.62 -9.86 0.94
N GLN A 210 -19.01 -8.93 0.19
CA GLN A 210 -17.55 -8.75 0.17
C GLN A 210 -17.10 -7.62 1.11
N GLY A 211 -17.94 -6.60 1.28
CA GLY A 211 -17.82 -5.58 2.30
C GLY A 211 -16.61 -4.65 2.18
N LEU A 212 -16.21 -4.13 3.33
CA LEU A 212 -15.14 -3.15 3.47
C LEU A 212 -13.77 -3.74 3.10
N LEU A 213 -13.10 -3.14 2.10
CA LEU A 213 -11.73 -3.49 1.70
C LEU A 213 -10.68 -2.71 2.48
N SER A 214 -10.84 -1.37 2.55
CA SER A 214 -9.94 -0.50 3.31
C SER A 214 -10.68 0.72 3.86
N SER A 215 -10.16 1.28 4.95
CA SER A 215 -10.58 2.54 5.53
C SER A 215 -9.33 3.23 6.09
N GLU A 216 -8.95 4.36 5.50
CA GLU A 216 -7.66 4.98 5.77
C GLU A 216 -7.68 6.48 5.51
N LEU A 217 -6.73 7.18 6.14
CA LEU A 217 -6.40 8.55 5.79
C LEU A 217 -5.40 8.56 4.65
N VAL A 218 -5.63 9.41 3.66
CA VAL A 218 -4.83 9.53 2.44
C VAL A 218 -4.46 10.98 2.16
N TYR A 219 -3.36 11.18 1.47
CA TYR A 219 -3.02 12.45 0.84
C TYR A 219 -3.44 12.37 -0.63
N ALA A 220 -4.62 12.92 -0.94
CA ALA A 220 -5.09 13.03 -2.31
C ALA A 220 -4.50 14.30 -2.96
N GLN A 221 -4.29 14.28 -4.25
CA GLN A 221 -3.86 15.47 -4.99
C GLN A 221 -4.88 16.60 -4.84
N ALA A 222 -4.39 17.85 -4.76
CA ALA A 222 -5.23 19.02 -4.58
C ALA A 222 -5.84 19.53 -5.90
N GLU A 223 -5.15 19.32 -7.00
CA GLU A 223 -5.53 19.69 -8.36
C GLU A 223 -5.28 18.52 -9.29
N ASP A 224 -6.07 18.40 -10.36
CA ASP A 224 -5.90 17.32 -11.33
C ASP A 224 -4.51 17.42 -11.97
N ALA A 225 -3.78 16.33 -11.97
CA ALA A 225 -2.47 16.26 -12.60
C ALA A 225 -2.62 16.27 -14.13
N VAL A 226 -1.69 16.93 -14.80
CA VAL A 226 -1.54 16.76 -16.24
C VAL A 226 -0.93 15.38 -16.47
N GLU A 227 -1.66 14.50 -17.17
CA GLU A 227 -1.17 13.20 -17.55
C GLU A 227 0.03 13.32 -18.50
N ASP A 228 1.19 12.88 -18.02
CA ASP A 228 2.40 12.71 -18.81
C ASP A 228 2.92 11.28 -18.57
N GLU A 229 2.72 10.40 -19.54
CA GLU A 229 3.08 8.97 -19.44
C GLU A 229 4.58 8.77 -19.15
N GLU A 230 5.46 9.61 -19.74
CA GLU A 230 6.90 9.51 -19.52
C GLU A 230 7.24 9.90 -18.06
N MET A 231 6.62 10.96 -17.57
CA MET A 231 6.77 11.40 -16.18
C MET A 231 6.21 10.34 -15.23
N GLY A 232 5.03 9.79 -15.51
CA GLY A 232 4.42 8.73 -14.72
C GLY A 232 5.31 7.49 -14.59
N SER A 233 6.02 7.10 -15.67
CA SER A 233 6.96 5.97 -15.61
C SER A 233 8.16 6.24 -14.68
N LYS A 234 8.76 7.43 -14.77
CA LYS A 234 9.90 7.84 -13.92
C LYS A 234 9.49 7.93 -12.44
N VAL A 235 8.29 8.44 -12.19
CA VAL A 235 7.74 8.54 -10.82
C VAL A 235 7.46 7.15 -10.26
N ARG A 236 6.92 6.21 -11.06
CA ARG A 236 6.72 4.82 -10.62
C ARG A 236 8.02 4.13 -10.20
N GLU A 237 9.11 4.34 -10.93
CA GLU A 237 10.42 3.80 -10.56
C GLU A 237 10.88 4.34 -9.20
N LEU A 238 10.80 5.66 -9.00
CA LEU A 238 11.13 6.30 -7.74
C LEU A 238 10.24 5.79 -6.59
N VAL A 239 8.92 5.69 -6.79
CA VAL A 239 7.98 5.18 -5.78
C VAL A 239 8.30 3.76 -5.40
N ASN A 240 8.57 2.88 -6.38
CA ASN A 240 8.91 1.49 -6.11
C ASN A 240 10.17 1.38 -5.25
N GLU A 241 11.22 2.15 -5.57
CA GLU A 241 12.46 2.12 -4.80
C GLU A 241 12.28 2.69 -3.37
N LEU A 242 11.51 3.78 -3.23
CA LEU A 242 11.15 4.31 -1.93
C LEU A 242 10.33 3.30 -1.10
N GLU A 243 9.43 2.55 -1.73
CA GLU A 243 8.64 1.52 -1.06
C GLU A 243 9.44 0.25 -0.71
N GLU A 244 10.55 -0.01 -1.38
CA GLU A 244 11.48 -1.09 -1.01
C GLU A 244 12.27 -0.76 0.26
N ASN A 245 12.36 0.49 0.66
CA ASN A 245 13.02 0.90 1.91
C ASN A 245 12.23 0.38 3.12
N GLU A 246 12.91 -0.30 4.05
CA GLU A 246 12.29 -0.94 5.22
C GLU A 246 11.52 0.02 6.14
N SER A 247 11.95 1.28 6.17
CA SER A 247 11.32 2.31 7.02
C SER A 247 10.09 2.94 6.35
N THR A 248 9.91 2.82 5.04
CA THR A 248 8.81 3.43 4.32
C THR A 248 7.51 2.65 4.52
N LEU A 249 6.48 3.32 5.01
CA LEU A 249 5.14 2.78 5.12
C LEU A 249 4.34 3.00 3.85
N ARG A 250 4.33 4.24 3.34
CA ARG A 250 3.60 4.66 2.14
C ARG A 250 4.26 5.82 1.44
N VAL A 251 4.02 5.89 0.15
CA VAL A 251 4.38 7.03 -0.70
C VAL A 251 3.11 7.52 -1.40
N TRP A 252 2.84 8.81 -1.30
CA TRP A 252 1.74 9.49 -1.97
C TRP A 252 2.32 10.39 -3.06
N THR A 253 1.67 10.45 -4.21
CA THR A 253 2.12 11.26 -5.34
C THR A 253 1.00 12.15 -5.87
N THR A 254 1.36 13.25 -6.55
CA THR A 254 0.42 14.12 -7.26
C THR A 254 0.17 13.66 -8.70
N VAL A 255 0.71 12.53 -9.13
CA VAL A 255 0.42 11.88 -10.42
C VAL A 255 -0.01 10.44 -10.15
N ASP A 256 -0.90 9.94 -10.99
CA ASP A 256 -1.32 8.54 -10.91
C ASP A 256 -0.13 7.64 -11.29
N SER A 257 0.17 6.68 -10.42
CA SER A 257 1.29 5.76 -10.54
C SER A 257 0.86 4.33 -10.87
#